data_4fe9160ae180af81b86d6d90b9d1fd3c
#
_entry.id   4fe9160ae180af81b86d6d90b9d1fd3c
#
_cell.length_a   1.000
_cell.length_b   1.000
_cell.length_c   1.000
_cell.angle_alpha   90.00
_cell.angle_beta   90.00
_cell.angle_gamma   90.00
#
_symmetry.space_group_name_H-M   'P 1'
#
loop_
_entity.id
_entity.type
_entity.pdbx_description
1 polymer ?
#
loop_
_entity_poly.entity_id
_entity_poly.type
_entity_poly.pdbx_seq_one_letter_code
_entity_poly.pdbx_strand_id
1 'polypeptide(L)'
;MTSALAIRPAAAALLFCATVAAVIFAPAAARAQTPANKPSAASDAPPSESAAGADMPDMQHESEQNPEAAKAANDAMDMSDMDMAANPHMFMTELQPKQPGDDRRAEEIVEILGKSIAKYKDYKVALADNYRIFFPNVKQPIYHFTNYKNAIAASFIFNPAHPTSLLYKKTADGYELVGAMFTAPKNATEQQLNERVPLSVARWHEHVNFCLPPRGASPTQIDWKKFGLAGSIATQDACAQANGRWIRQIFGWMVHVYPFQTDPDKVWAH
;
A
#
# COMPACT_ATOMS: atom_id res chain seq x y z
N MET A 1 -41.96 -44.19 42.91
CA MET A 1 -43.27 -43.77 42.34
C MET A 1 -43.06 -42.40 41.74
N THR A 2 -43.07 -42.25 40.52
CA THR A 2 -43.90 -42.02 39.40
C THR A 2 -43.05 -41.48 38.27
N SER A 3 -42.94 -42.20 37.25
CA SER A 3 -43.37 -42.04 35.86
C SER A 3 -42.64 -40.99 35.06
N ALA A 4 -41.78 -41.50 34.18
CA ALA A 4 -41.22 -40.84 33.02
C ALA A 4 -42.26 -40.68 31.89
N LEU A 5 -42.32 -39.54 31.25
CA LEU A 5 -43.06 -39.35 30.01
C LEU A 5 -42.06 -38.95 28.91
N ALA A 6 -41.90 -39.88 27.95
CA ALA A 6 -41.07 -39.69 26.76
C ALA A 6 -41.90 -39.00 25.66
N ILE A 7 -41.37 -37.94 25.10
CA ILE A 7 -41.93 -37.29 23.89
C ILE A 7 -40.92 -37.50 22.73
N ARG A 8 -41.37 -38.19 21.68
CA ARG A 8 -40.67 -38.39 20.43
C ARG A 8 -40.91 -37.18 19.51
N PRO A 9 -39.90 -36.69 18.74
CA PRO A 9 -40.15 -35.74 17.66
C PRO A 9 -40.46 -36.50 16.35
N ALA A 10 -41.45 -35.96 15.64
CA ALA A 10 -41.86 -36.38 14.29
C ALA A 10 -40.89 -35.80 13.25
N ALA A 11 -40.48 -36.62 12.31
CA ALA A 11 -39.74 -36.24 11.13
C ALA A 11 -40.69 -35.67 10.05
N ALA A 12 -40.44 -34.48 9.60
CA ALA A 12 -41.07 -33.90 8.42
C ALA A 12 -40.09 -33.91 7.24
N ALA A 13 -40.34 -34.76 6.27
CA ALA A 13 -39.63 -34.78 4.98
C ALA A 13 -40.22 -33.74 4.05
N LEU A 14 -39.42 -32.82 3.58
CA LEU A 14 -39.74 -31.87 2.51
C LEU A 14 -39.09 -32.33 1.21
N LEU A 15 -39.90 -32.77 0.27
CA LEU A 15 -39.55 -33.01 -1.13
C LEU A 15 -39.32 -31.65 -1.84
N PHE A 16 -38.15 -31.46 -2.39
CA PHE A 16 -37.90 -30.39 -3.35
C PHE A 16 -37.93 -30.93 -4.78
N CYS A 17 -38.93 -30.46 -5.55
CA CYS A 17 -39.13 -30.74 -6.96
C CYS A 17 -38.19 -29.83 -7.77
N ALA A 18 -37.23 -30.41 -8.48
CA ALA A 18 -36.37 -29.70 -9.41
C ALA A 18 -37.03 -29.62 -10.81
N THR A 19 -37.37 -28.43 -11.24
CA THR A 19 -37.75 -28.17 -12.64
C THR A 19 -36.54 -27.71 -13.44
N VAL A 20 -36.13 -28.54 -14.38
CA VAL A 20 -35.10 -28.25 -15.40
C VAL A 20 -35.77 -27.48 -16.53
N ALA A 21 -35.40 -26.24 -16.77
CA ALA A 21 -35.78 -25.49 -17.99
C ALA A 21 -34.65 -25.61 -19.01
N ALA A 22 -34.93 -26.30 -20.09
CA ALA A 22 -34.07 -26.39 -21.28
C ALA A 22 -34.20 -25.11 -22.10
N VAL A 23 -33.11 -24.40 -22.34
CA VAL A 23 -33.01 -23.29 -23.30
C VAL A 23 -32.46 -23.84 -24.61
N ILE A 24 -33.30 -23.76 -25.66
CA ILE A 24 -32.97 -24.17 -27.01
C ILE A 24 -32.23 -23.00 -27.70
N PHE A 25 -31.01 -23.27 -28.16
CA PHE A 25 -30.27 -22.36 -29.04
C PHE A 25 -30.62 -22.63 -30.51
N ALA A 26 -31.09 -21.60 -31.21
CA ALA A 26 -31.21 -21.61 -32.66
C ALA A 26 -30.01 -20.88 -33.31
N PRO A 27 -29.43 -21.37 -34.41
CA PRO A 27 -28.33 -20.70 -35.10
C PRO A 27 -28.87 -19.65 -36.08
N ALA A 28 -28.39 -18.42 -35.99
CA ALA A 28 -28.63 -17.40 -37.02
C ALA A 28 -27.47 -17.37 -38.02
N ALA A 29 -27.85 -17.39 -39.28
CA ALA A 29 -26.99 -17.48 -40.44
C ALA A 29 -26.15 -16.23 -40.69
N ALA A 30 -24.97 -16.47 -41.23
CA ALA A 30 -24.02 -15.49 -41.74
C ALA A 30 -24.58 -14.69 -42.92
N ARG A 31 -24.32 -13.38 -42.90
CA ARG A 31 -24.40 -12.55 -44.11
C ARG A 31 -23.16 -11.70 -44.24
N ALA A 32 -22.34 -12.04 -45.20
CA ALA A 32 -21.16 -11.28 -45.63
C ALA A 32 -21.57 -9.98 -46.31
N GLN A 33 -20.94 -8.88 -45.99
CA GLN A 33 -20.78 -7.69 -46.82
C GLN A 33 -19.44 -7.03 -46.57
N THR A 34 -18.65 -6.85 -47.59
CA THR A 34 -17.39 -6.11 -47.72
C THR A 34 -17.66 -4.76 -48.39
N PRO A 35 -16.68 -3.85 -48.62
CA PRO A 35 -16.24 -2.81 -47.66
C PRO A 35 -16.45 -1.40 -48.23
N ALA A 36 -16.48 -0.39 -47.43
CA ALA A 36 -16.30 0.98 -47.90
C ALA A 36 -15.69 1.89 -46.84
N ASN A 37 -14.55 2.41 -47.17
CA ASN A 37 -13.94 3.71 -46.90
C ASN A 37 -13.97 4.32 -45.48
N LYS A 38 -12.73 4.55 -45.01
CA LYS A 38 -12.27 5.46 -43.98
C LYS A 38 -12.76 6.91 -44.20
N PRO A 39 -13.08 7.68 -43.11
CA PRO A 39 -12.11 8.69 -42.73
C PRO A 39 -11.70 8.60 -41.25
N SER A 40 -10.47 9.02 -41.05
CA SER A 40 -9.76 9.23 -39.80
C SER A 40 -10.53 10.16 -38.87
N ALA A 41 -10.92 9.67 -37.71
CA ALA A 41 -11.28 10.50 -36.57
C ALA A 41 -10.33 10.13 -35.42
N ALA A 42 -9.66 11.14 -34.91
CA ALA A 42 -8.79 11.02 -33.76
C ALA A 42 -9.56 10.44 -32.58
N SER A 43 -9.11 9.31 -32.06
CA SER A 43 -9.60 8.71 -30.84
C SER A 43 -8.91 9.40 -29.68
N ASP A 44 -9.62 10.29 -29.00
CA ASP A 44 -9.32 10.67 -27.64
C ASP A 44 -9.64 9.49 -26.71
N ALA A 45 -8.73 8.54 -26.66
CA ALA A 45 -8.69 7.60 -25.55
C ALA A 45 -8.00 8.31 -24.36
N PRO A 46 -8.56 8.29 -23.16
CA PRO A 46 -7.85 8.77 -21.98
C PRO A 46 -6.55 7.95 -21.84
N PRO A 47 -5.44 8.58 -21.42
CA PRO A 47 -4.19 7.85 -21.23
C PRO A 47 -4.45 6.73 -20.22
N SER A 48 -4.14 5.50 -20.60
CA SER A 48 -4.11 4.37 -19.70
C SER A 48 -3.20 4.74 -18.53
N GLU A 49 -3.75 4.81 -17.32
CA GLU A 49 -2.98 4.96 -16.10
C GLU A 49 -1.98 3.81 -16.04
N SER A 50 -0.73 4.15 -16.34
CA SER A 50 0.42 3.29 -16.14
C SER A 50 0.46 2.87 -14.68
N ALA A 51 0.49 1.58 -14.46
CA ALA A 51 0.55 0.97 -13.14
C ALA A 51 1.63 1.65 -12.26
N ALA A 52 1.29 1.86 -11.00
CA ALA A 52 2.10 2.53 -9.97
C ALA A 52 3.52 1.95 -9.72
N GLY A 53 3.95 1.00 -10.51
CA GLY A 53 5.28 0.38 -10.45
C GLY A 53 6.31 0.92 -11.44
N ALA A 54 5.91 1.78 -12.40
CA ALA A 54 6.82 2.22 -13.46
C ALA A 54 7.77 3.36 -13.05
N ASP A 55 7.43 4.12 -11.99
CA ASP A 55 8.27 5.23 -11.51
C ASP A 55 9.30 4.82 -10.44
N MET A 56 9.14 3.63 -9.85
CA MET A 56 9.99 3.14 -8.76
C MET A 56 11.45 2.82 -9.16
N PRO A 57 11.74 2.19 -10.31
CA PRO A 57 13.11 1.88 -10.71
C PRO A 57 13.99 3.10 -10.93
N ASP A 58 13.40 4.20 -11.42
CA ASP A 58 14.15 5.43 -11.70
C ASP A 58 14.66 6.09 -10.42
N MET A 59 13.80 6.16 -9.39
CA MET A 59 14.18 6.73 -8.09
C MET A 59 15.20 5.88 -7.33
N GLN A 60 15.10 4.54 -7.39
CA GLN A 60 16.08 3.66 -6.79
C GLN A 60 17.44 3.79 -7.47
N HIS A 61 17.46 3.86 -8.79
CA HIS A 61 18.68 3.98 -9.57
C HIS A 61 19.39 5.31 -9.33
N GLU A 62 18.64 6.42 -9.24
CA GLU A 62 19.18 7.74 -8.92
C GLU A 62 19.80 7.77 -7.51
N SER A 63 19.17 7.15 -6.51
CA SER A 63 19.69 7.11 -5.13
C SER A 63 20.91 6.22 -4.97
N GLU A 64 21.02 5.15 -5.76
CA GLU A 64 22.17 4.23 -5.72
C GLU A 64 23.45 4.86 -6.27
N GLN A 65 23.34 5.83 -7.16
CA GLN A 65 24.49 6.43 -7.87
C GLN A 65 24.92 7.80 -7.31
N ASN A 66 24.10 8.42 -6.45
CA ASN A 66 24.38 9.77 -5.95
C ASN A 66 24.22 9.86 -4.42
N PRO A 67 25.31 10.18 -3.68
CA PRO A 67 25.26 10.35 -2.22
C PRO A 67 24.28 11.42 -1.72
N GLU A 68 24.09 12.51 -2.50
CA GLU A 68 23.15 13.57 -2.13
C GLU A 68 21.70 13.12 -2.36
N ALA A 69 21.40 12.39 -3.44
CA ALA A 69 20.10 11.77 -3.66
C ALA A 69 19.80 10.73 -2.56
N ALA A 70 20.80 9.93 -2.20
CA ALA A 70 20.70 8.98 -1.11
C ALA A 70 20.43 9.67 0.23
N LYS A 71 21.10 10.78 0.51
CA LYS A 71 20.84 11.59 1.71
C LYS A 71 19.43 12.20 1.70
N ALA A 72 19.01 12.78 0.58
CA ALA A 72 17.67 13.35 0.44
C ALA A 72 16.56 12.29 0.63
N ALA A 73 16.77 11.08 0.07
CA ALA A 73 15.86 9.95 0.28
C ALA A 73 15.85 9.50 1.76
N ASN A 74 17.02 9.51 2.42
CA ASN A 74 17.12 9.18 3.84
C ASN A 74 16.40 10.21 4.72
N ASP A 75 16.64 11.50 4.46
CA ASP A 75 16.00 12.58 5.22
C ASP A 75 14.47 12.54 5.04
N ALA A 76 13.97 12.15 3.86
CA ALA A 76 12.54 11.97 3.61
C ALA A 76 11.92 10.74 4.28
N MET A 77 12.72 9.72 4.58
CA MET A 77 12.26 8.51 5.27
C MET A 77 12.52 8.55 6.79
N ASP A 78 13.26 9.54 7.26
CA ASP A 78 13.44 9.78 8.69
C ASP A 78 12.24 10.57 9.23
N MET A 79 11.26 9.83 9.70
CA MET A 79 10.01 10.39 10.21
C MET A 79 10.00 10.52 11.74
N SER A 80 11.10 10.17 12.40
CA SER A 80 11.15 10.08 13.86
C SER A 80 11.07 11.44 14.58
N ASP A 81 11.51 12.54 13.92
CA ASP A 81 11.56 13.88 14.47
C ASP A 81 10.73 14.90 13.64
N MET A 82 10.00 14.46 12.60
CA MET A 82 9.20 15.37 11.80
C MET A 82 7.84 15.65 12.43
N ASP A 83 7.48 16.93 12.49
CA ASP A 83 6.07 17.31 12.57
C ASP A 83 5.38 16.91 11.25
N MET A 84 4.78 15.73 11.28
CA MET A 84 4.15 15.10 10.11
C MET A 84 3.06 15.98 9.50
N ALA A 85 2.39 16.79 10.33
CA ALA A 85 1.35 17.71 9.90
C ALA A 85 1.91 18.91 9.11
N ALA A 86 3.19 19.24 9.31
CA ALA A 86 3.87 20.35 8.62
C ALA A 86 4.66 19.88 7.40
N ASN A 87 4.79 18.58 7.13
CA ASN A 87 5.56 18.07 6.00
C ASN A 87 4.75 18.21 4.69
N PRO A 88 5.16 19.07 3.73
CA PRO A 88 4.40 19.29 2.49
C PRO A 88 4.41 18.06 1.55
N HIS A 89 5.27 17.08 1.82
CA HIS A 89 5.39 15.85 1.04
C HIS A 89 4.64 14.67 1.67
N MET A 90 3.85 14.93 2.71
CA MET A 90 3.05 13.92 3.36
C MET A 90 1.61 14.40 3.54
N PHE A 91 0.69 13.54 3.24
CA PHE A 91 -0.72 13.73 3.52
C PHE A 91 -1.20 12.58 4.41
N MET A 92 -1.91 12.92 5.50
CA MET A 92 -2.42 11.95 6.46
C MET A 92 -3.93 12.07 6.59
N THR A 93 -4.59 10.94 6.80
CA THR A 93 -6.01 10.95 7.19
C THR A 93 -6.17 11.54 8.58
N GLU A 94 -7.32 12.16 8.84
CA GLU A 94 -7.70 12.54 10.20
C GLU A 94 -8.15 11.30 10.99
N LEU A 95 -7.91 11.33 12.32
CA LEU A 95 -8.52 10.33 13.20
C LEU A 95 -10.02 10.57 13.27
N GLN A 96 -10.79 9.51 13.11
CA GLN A 96 -12.24 9.54 13.18
C GLN A 96 -12.74 9.20 14.59
N PRO A 97 -13.96 9.60 14.95
CA PRO A 97 -14.61 9.18 16.17
C PRO A 97 -14.71 7.64 16.22
N LYS A 98 -14.33 7.08 17.38
CA LYS A 98 -14.35 5.63 17.59
C LYS A 98 -15.76 5.06 17.42
N GLN A 99 -15.84 3.95 16.67
CA GLN A 99 -17.06 3.20 16.46
C GLN A 99 -17.06 1.89 17.28
N PRO A 100 -18.23 1.36 17.63
CA PRO A 100 -18.31 0.07 18.31
C PRO A 100 -17.60 -1.03 17.52
N GLY A 101 -16.65 -1.70 18.15
CA GLY A 101 -15.89 -2.80 17.57
C GLY A 101 -14.56 -2.40 16.93
N ASP A 102 -14.21 -1.12 16.83
CA ASP A 102 -12.95 -0.67 16.25
C ASP A 102 -11.74 -1.20 17.03
N ASP A 103 -11.77 -1.10 18.37
CA ASP A 103 -10.69 -1.63 19.20
C ASP A 103 -10.48 -3.14 18.97
N ARG A 104 -11.57 -3.90 18.97
CA ARG A 104 -11.48 -5.34 18.74
C ARG A 104 -10.91 -5.68 17.35
N ARG A 105 -11.30 -4.92 16.31
CA ARG A 105 -10.74 -5.10 14.97
C ARG A 105 -9.27 -4.75 14.93
N ALA A 106 -8.87 -3.66 15.58
CA ALA A 106 -7.48 -3.24 15.65
C ALA A 106 -6.62 -4.26 16.40
N GLU A 107 -7.09 -4.76 17.54
CA GLU A 107 -6.43 -5.80 18.33
C GLU A 107 -6.28 -7.11 17.53
N GLU A 108 -7.33 -7.53 16.81
CA GLU A 108 -7.30 -8.72 15.95
C GLU A 108 -6.25 -8.59 14.83
N ILE A 109 -6.16 -7.41 14.19
CA ILE A 109 -5.14 -7.13 13.19
C ILE A 109 -3.73 -7.26 13.78
N VAL A 110 -3.50 -6.66 14.95
CA VAL A 110 -2.21 -6.68 15.65
C VAL A 110 -1.83 -8.10 16.05
N GLU A 111 -2.77 -8.88 16.57
CA GLU A 111 -2.57 -10.27 16.98
C GLU A 111 -2.19 -11.16 15.78
N ILE A 112 -2.98 -11.10 14.69
CA ILE A 112 -2.73 -11.88 13.47
C ILE A 112 -1.38 -11.50 12.88
N LEU A 113 -1.10 -10.19 12.77
CA LEU A 113 0.17 -9.69 12.27
C LEU A 113 1.33 -10.20 13.12
N GLY A 114 1.29 -9.96 14.43
CA GLY A 114 2.37 -10.34 15.35
C GLY A 114 2.73 -11.82 15.26
N LYS A 115 1.72 -12.70 15.16
CA LYS A 115 1.92 -14.14 14.97
C LYS A 115 2.54 -14.46 13.61
N SER A 116 2.06 -13.82 12.54
CA SER A 116 2.49 -14.13 11.17
C SER A 116 3.91 -13.67 10.89
N ILE A 117 4.34 -12.51 11.44
CA ILE A 117 5.67 -11.96 11.21
C ILE A 117 6.72 -12.40 12.24
N ALA A 118 6.34 -13.10 13.30
CA ALA A 118 7.27 -13.53 14.36
C ALA A 118 8.49 -14.30 13.83
N LYS A 119 8.33 -15.10 12.78
CA LYS A 119 9.41 -15.84 12.11
C LYS A 119 10.46 -14.92 11.46
N TYR A 120 10.08 -13.71 11.14
CA TYR A 120 10.94 -12.71 10.49
C TYR A 120 11.80 -11.89 11.48
N LYS A 121 11.79 -12.25 12.78
CA LYS A 121 12.83 -11.80 13.72
C LYS A 121 14.22 -12.20 13.23
N ASP A 122 14.33 -13.35 12.54
CA ASP A 122 15.46 -13.61 11.65
C ASP A 122 15.17 -12.98 10.27
N TYR A 123 15.80 -11.85 10.00
CA TYR A 123 15.62 -11.13 8.72
C TYR A 123 16.01 -11.95 7.49
N LYS A 124 16.86 -12.98 7.63
CA LYS A 124 17.25 -13.87 6.54
C LYS A 124 16.06 -14.69 6.06
N VAL A 125 15.15 -15.06 6.97
CA VAL A 125 13.88 -15.72 6.63
C VAL A 125 13.01 -14.79 5.78
N ALA A 126 12.97 -13.49 6.12
CA ALA A 126 12.25 -12.52 5.30
C ALA A 126 12.81 -12.41 3.88
N LEU A 127 14.16 -12.38 3.74
CA LEU A 127 14.81 -12.38 2.43
C LEU A 127 14.52 -13.66 1.64
N ALA A 128 14.47 -14.83 2.30
CA ALA A 128 14.10 -16.10 1.68
C ALA A 128 12.63 -16.10 1.22
N ASP A 129 11.73 -15.45 1.96
CA ASP A 129 10.31 -15.31 1.64
C ASP A 129 10.03 -14.13 0.67
N ASN A 130 11.03 -13.71 -0.10
CA ASN A 130 10.94 -12.66 -1.13
C ASN A 130 10.65 -11.25 -0.63
N TYR A 131 10.91 -10.93 0.62
CA TYR A 131 11.04 -9.55 1.02
C TYR A 131 12.38 -9.00 0.52
N ARG A 132 12.40 -7.76 0.05
CA ARG A 132 13.59 -7.08 -0.47
C ARG A 132 13.75 -5.73 0.22
N ILE A 133 14.99 -5.37 0.55
CA ILE A 133 15.27 -4.08 1.16
C ILE A 133 14.96 -2.99 0.14
N PHE A 134 14.08 -2.08 0.52
CA PHE A 134 13.78 -0.90 -0.26
C PHE A 134 14.89 0.14 -0.06
N PHE A 135 15.47 0.66 -1.13
CA PHE A 135 16.66 1.51 -1.10
C PHE A 135 17.82 0.93 -0.25
N PRO A 136 18.42 -0.23 -0.64
CA PRO A 136 19.39 -0.93 0.20
C PRO A 136 20.66 -0.13 0.46
N ASN A 137 21.04 0.78 -0.44
CA ASN A 137 22.25 1.60 -0.37
C ASN A 137 22.04 2.95 0.35
N VAL A 138 20.79 3.23 0.76
CA VAL A 138 20.43 4.44 1.50
C VAL A 138 20.35 4.09 2.98
N LYS A 139 21.04 4.88 3.83
CA LYS A 139 20.89 4.74 5.28
C LYS A 139 19.50 5.22 5.68
N GLN A 140 18.76 4.40 6.38
CA GLN A 140 17.39 4.66 6.82
C GLN A 140 17.28 4.46 8.33
N PRO A 141 16.50 5.27 9.05
CA PRO A 141 16.21 5.03 10.46
C PRO A 141 15.41 3.73 10.64
N ILE A 142 14.44 3.49 9.75
CA ILE A 142 13.67 2.25 9.65
C ILE A 142 13.76 1.72 8.22
N TYR A 143 14.32 0.54 8.06
CA TYR A 143 14.43 -0.14 6.76
C TYR A 143 13.13 -0.87 6.43
N HIS A 144 12.61 -0.62 5.25
CA HIS A 144 11.45 -1.34 4.72
C HIS A 144 11.91 -2.55 3.90
N PHE A 145 11.57 -3.74 4.36
CA PHE A 145 11.75 -4.96 3.57
C PHE A 145 10.41 -5.25 2.89
N THR A 146 10.33 -4.97 1.60
CA THR A 146 9.07 -4.99 0.83
C THR A 146 8.90 -6.30 0.08
N ASN A 147 7.70 -6.87 0.17
CA ASN A 147 7.26 -7.99 -0.64
C ASN A 147 6.31 -7.49 -1.73
N TYR A 148 6.78 -7.43 -2.97
CA TYR A 148 6.01 -6.89 -4.09
C TYR A 148 4.77 -7.72 -4.45
N LYS A 149 4.76 -9.04 -4.17
CA LYS A 149 3.56 -9.86 -4.35
C LYS A 149 2.47 -9.45 -3.36
N ASN A 150 2.85 -9.21 -2.10
CA ASN A 150 1.93 -8.71 -1.08
C ASN A 150 1.43 -7.30 -1.43
N ALA A 151 2.30 -6.44 -1.98
CA ALA A 151 1.91 -5.09 -2.43
C ALA A 151 0.84 -5.14 -3.54
N ILE A 152 1.01 -6.03 -4.51
CA ILE A 152 0.00 -6.25 -5.56
C ILE A 152 -1.29 -6.81 -4.95
N ALA A 153 -1.21 -7.82 -4.11
CA ALA A 153 -2.37 -8.42 -3.45
C ALA A 153 -3.14 -7.40 -2.59
N ALA A 154 -2.43 -6.52 -1.87
CA ALA A 154 -2.99 -5.47 -1.05
C ALA A 154 -3.81 -4.44 -1.85
N SER A 155 -3.62 -4.34 -3.17
CA SER A 155 -4.47 -3.51 -4.02
C SER A 155 -5.90 -4.02 -4.11
N PHE A 156 -6.12 -5.31 -3.85
CA PHE A 156 -7.42 -5.97 -3.98
C PHE A 156 -7.98 -6.41 -2.63
N ILE A 157 -7.14 -6.99 -1.76
CA ILE A 157 -7.56 -7.61 -0.51
C ILE A 157 -6.64 -7.17 0.62
N PHE A 158 -7.23 -6.74 1.74
CA PHE A 158 -6.49 -6.54 2.98
C PHE A 158 -6.33 -7.87 3.72
N ASN A 159 -5.09 -8.23 4.05
CA ASN A 159 -4.79 -9.44 4.82
C ASN A 159 -3.73 -9.12 5.90
N PRO A 160 -4.12 -9.09 7.19
CA PRO A 160 -3.20 -8.80 8.28
C PRO A 160 -2.00 -9.76 8.39
N ALA A 161 -2.12 -11.00 7.88
CA ALA A 161 -1.03 -11.96 7.91
C ALA A 161 0.04 -11.72 6.82
N HIS A 162 -0.25 -10.87 5.82
CA HIS A 162 0.62 -10.63 4.67
C HIS A 162 0.91 -9.13 4.47
N PRO A 163 1.66 -8.50 5.39
CA PRO A 163 2.00 -7.08 5.25
C PRO A 163 2.81 -6.84 3.98
N THR A 164 2.66 -5.64 3.43
CA THR A 164 3.42 -5.21 2.25
C THR A 164 4.90 -5.09 2.56
N SER A 165 5.24 -4.54 3.72
CA SER A 165 6.62 -4.43 4.16
C SER A 165 6.77 -4.82 5.63
N LEU A 166 7.94 -5.35 5.95
CA LEU A 166 8.43 -5.54 7.31
C LEU A 166 9.33 -4.35 7.65
N LEU A 167 9.24 -3.86 8.87
CA LEU A 167 9.99 -2.71 9.37
C LEU A 167 11.12 -3.18 10.26
N TYR A 168 12.35 -2.77 9.93
CA TYR A 168 13.54 -3.16 10.65
C TYR A 168 14.38 -1.97 11.07
N LYS A 169 14.95 -2.04 12.27
CA LYS A 169 16.09 -1.22 12.67
C LYS A 169 17.39 -1.92 12.31
N LYS A 170 18.35 -1.18 11.77
CA LYS A 170 19.68 -1.73 11.51
C LYS A 170 20.44 -1.82 12.83
N THR A 171 21.09 -2.98 13.06
CA THR A 171 21.94 -3.25 14.22
C THR A 171 23.37 -3.54 13.76
N ALA A 172 24.30 -3.72 14.70
CA ALA A 172 25.68 -4.12 14.39
C ALA A 172 25.72 -5.49 13.68
N ASP A 173 24.82 -6.41 14.07
CA ASP A 173 24.81 -7.81 13.59
C ASP A 173 23.79 -8.08 12.49
N GLY A 174 23.08 -7.03 12.02
CA GLY A 174 22.07 -7.19 10.97
C GLY A 174 20.86 -6.27 11.13
N TYR A 175 19.68 -6.86 11.30
CA TYR A 175 18.41 -6.12 11.36
C TYR A 175 17.49 -6.70 12.43
N GLU A 176 16.89 -5.83 13.23
CA GLU A 176 15.90 -6.12 14.26
C GLU A 176 14.50 -5.80 13.75
N LEU A 177 13.59 -6.77 13.75
CA LEU A 177 12.20 -6.57 13.38
C LEU A 177 11.48 -5.73 14.43
N VAL A 178 10.94 -4.59 14.03
CA VAL A 178 10.21 -3.69 14.93
C VAL A 178 8.73 -3.57 14.59
N GLY A 179 8.34 -3.82 13.33
CA GLY A 179 6.94 -3.68 12.92
C GLY A 179 6.70 -4.12 11.48
N ALA A 180 5.58 -3.66 10.94
CA ALA A 180 5.19 -3.87 9.56
C ALA A 180 4.44 -2.65 9.00
N MET A 181 4.28 -2.63 7.68
CA MET A 181 3.52 -1.63 6.95
C MET A 181 2.51 -2.32 6.06
N PHE A 182 1.27 -1.85 6.11
CA PHE A 182 0.25 -2.18 5.13
C PHE A 182 0.11 -1.08 4.10
N THR A 183 -0.36 -1.45 2.91
CA THR A 183 -0.65 -0.50 1.84
C THR A 183 -2.09 -0.63 1.34
N ALA A 184 -2.58 0.43 0.71
CA ALA A 184 -3.84 0.45 0.00
C ALA A 184 -3.67 1.20 -1.34
N PRO A 185 -4.61 1.02 -2.32
CA PRO A 185 -4.54 1.73 -3.59
C PRO A 185 -4.49 3.25 -3.43
N LYS A 186 -3.84 3.95 -4.38
CA LYS A 186 -3.78 5.42 -4.42
C LYS A 186 -5.15 6.10 -4.37
N ASN A 187 -6.14 5.49 -4.98
CA ASN A 187 -7.51 6.00 -5.06
C ASN A 187 -8.44 5.41 -4.00
N ALA A 188 -7.90 4.76 -2.97
CA ALA A 188 -8.72 4.25 -1.88
C ALA A 188 -9.42 5.41 -1.15
N THR A 189 -10.72 5.27 -0.93
CA THR A 189 -11.49 6.20 -0.13
C THR A 189 -11.24 6.01 1.36
N GLU A 190 -11.52 7.02 2.19
CA GLU A 190 -11.43 6.87 3.65
C GLU A 190 -12.26 5.70 4.18
N GLN A 191 -13.44 5.44 3.59
CA GLN A 191 -14.23 4.27 3.94
C GLN A 191 -13.45 2.96 3.68
N GLN A 192 -12.82 2.84 2.51
CA GLN A 192 -12.01 1.65 2.17
C GLN A 192 -10.77 1.52 3.04
N LEU A 193 -10.17 2.64 3.46
CA LEU A 193 -9.07 2.64 4.43
C LEU A 193 -9.56 2.18 5.80
N ASN A 194 -10.71 2.72 6.26
CA ASN A 194 -11.34 2.35 7.53
C ASN A 194 -11.76 0.88 7.58
N GLU A 195 -12.21 0.32 6.46
CA GLU A 195 -12.53 -1.11 6.35
C GLU A 195 -11.29 -2.00 6.54
N ARG A 196 -10.10 -1.52 6.18
CA ARG A 196 -8.82 -2.22 6.38
C ARG A 196 -8.32 -2.08 7.81
N VAL A 197 -8.10 -0.85 8.24
CA VAL A 197 -7.67 -0.50 9.60
C VAL A 197 -8.54 0.65 10.08
N PRO A 198 -9.16 0.56 11.27
CA PRO A 198 -10.04 1.62 11.75
C PRO A 198 -9.33 2.98 11.82
N LEU A 199 -9.90 3.99 11.19
CA LEU A 199 -9.40 5.36 11.22
C LEU A 199 -9.54 6.02 12.60
N SER A 200 -10.19 5.38 13.55
CA SER A 200 -10.25 5.80 14.95
C SER A 200 -9.03 5.39 15.76
N VAL A 201 -8.17 4.51 15.22
CA VAL A 201 -6.96 4.00 15.92
C VAL A 201 -5.68 4.32 15.17
N ALA A 202 -5.73 4.47 13.85
CA ALA A 202 -4.54 4.69 13.03
C ALA A 202 -4.79 5.71 11.93
N ARG A 203 -3.76 6.49 11.60
CA ARG A 203 -3.75 7.38 10.45
C ARG A 203 -3.07 6.69 9.29
N TRP A 204 -3.74 6.68 8.14
CA TRP A 204 -3.10 6.36 6.88
C TRP A 204 -2.40 7.59 6.34
N HIS A 205 -1.24 7.39 5.72
CA HIS A 205 -0.50 8.46 5.07
C HIS A 205 -0.16 8.09 3.63
N GLU A 206 0.10 9.10 2.82
CA GLU A 206 0.61 8.98 1.48
C GLU A 206 1.69 10.02 1.21
N HIS A 207 2.63 9.69 0.34
CA HIS A 207 3.68 10.59 -0.08
C HIS A 207 3.24 11.37 -1.32
N VAL A 208 3.25 12.69 -1.22
CA VAL A 208 2.67 13.61 -2.21
C VAL A 208 3.61 14.76 -2.54
N ASN A 209 3.30 15.45 -3.64
CA ASN A 209 3.86 16.76 -3.98
C ASN A 209 5.37 16.76 -4.26
N PHE A 210 5.87 15.77 -4.99
CA PHE A 210 7.29 15.72 -5.32
C PHE A 210 7.63 16.42 -6.62
N CYS A 211 8.80 17.05 -6.64
CA CYS A 211 9.43 17.55 -7.84
C CYS A 211 10.73 16.76 -8.09
N LEU A 212 10.75 15.94 -9.13
CA LEU A 212 11.97 15.29 -9.58
C LEU A 212 12.78 16.21 -10.49
N PRO A 213 14.10 16.04 -10.57
CA PRO A 213 14.92 16.82 -11.47
C PRO A 213 14.54 16.62 -12.95
N PRO A 214 14.95 17.51 -13.86
CA PRO A 214 14.78 17.32 -15.29
C PRO A 214 15.36 15.99 -15.77
N ARG A 215 14.72 15.36 -16.77
CA ARG A 215 15.28 14.14 -17.37
C ARG A 215 16.63 14.43 -18.01
N GLY A 216 17.60 13.55 -17.76
CA GLY A 216 18.95 13.69 -18.30
C GLY A 216 19.83 14.73 -17.61
N ALA A 217 19.35 15.33 -16.50
CA ALA A 217 20.22 16.19 -15.70
C ALA A 217 21.34 15.34 -15.07
N SER A 218 22.57 15.89 -15.08
CA SER A 218 23.68 15.22 -14.41
C SER A 218 23.46 15.18 -12.90
N PRO A 219 23.55 14.04 -12.24
CA PRO A 219 23.36 13.92 -10.80
C PRO A 219 24.22 14.88 -9.96
N THR A 220 25.42 15.21 -10.44
CA THR A 220 26.34 16.15 -9.78
C THR A 220 25.96 17.62 -9.95
N GLN A 221 25.00 17.93 -10.83
CA GLN A 221 24.53 19.29 -11.08
C GLN A 221 23.12 19.56 -10.53
N ILE A 222 22.49 18.52 -9.95
CA ILE A 222 21.17 18.63 -9.38
C ILE A 222 21.25 19.25 -7.98
N ASP A 223 20.45 20.28 -7.75
CA ASP A 223 20.23 20.83 -6.41
C ASP A 223 19.23 19.98 -5.64
N TRP A 224 19.72 18.94 -4.97
CA TRP A 224 18.91 17.99 -4.20
C TRP A 224 18.19 18.62 -2.98
N LYS A 225 18.51 19.88 -2.64
CA LYS A 225 17.70 20.63 -1.67
C LYS A 225 16.37 21.09 -2.24
N LYS A 226 16.27 21.17 -3.59
CA LYS A 226 15.03 21.54 -4.29
C LYS A 226 14.24 20.33 -4.78
N PHE A 227 14.93 19.29 -5.23
CA PHE A 227 14.34 18.14 -5.89
C PHE A 227 14.38 16.88 -5.00
N GLY A 228 13.51 15.90 -5.33
CA GLY A 228 13.49 14.59 -4.70
C GLY A 228 12.54 14.51 -3.51
N LEU A 229 12.69 13.47 -2.71
CA LEU A 229 11.75 13.10 -1.65
C LEU A 229 11.75 14.09 -0.47
N ALA A 230 12.88 14.77 -0.22
CA ALA A 230 13.03 15.80 0.79
C ALA A 230 13.26 17.19 0.18
N GLY A 231 12.98 17.35 -1.10
CA GLY A 231 13.19 18.62 -1.81
C GLY A 231 12.23 19.71 -1.33
N SER A 232 12.68 20.97 -1.37
CA SER A 232 11.84 22.09 -0.91
C SER A 232 10.71 22.46 -1.89
N ILE A 233 10.72 21.94 -3.12
CA ILE A 233 9.68 22.22 -4.11
C ILE A 233 8.51 21.29 -3.89
N ALA A 234 7.41 21.83 -3.37
CA ALA A 234 6.21 21.11 -3.00
C ALA A 234 4.94 21.58 -3.73
N THR A 235 5.09 22.33 -4.83
CA THR A 235 3.97 22.74 -5.68
C THR A 235 4.27 22.51 -7.16
N GLN A 236 3.22 22.23 -7.92
CA GLN A 236 3.34 21.96 -9.35
C GLN A 236 3.94 23.15 -10.11
N ASP A 237 3.50 24.37 -9.76
CA ASP A 237 3.98 25.59 -10.42
C ASP A 237 5.46 25.85 -10.14
N ALA A 238 5.90 25.70 -8.89
CA ALA A 238 7.32 25.85 -8.55
C ALA A 238 8.17 24.75 -9.22
N CYS A 239 7.65 23.55 -9.35
CA CYS A 239 8.32 22.46 -10.06
C CYS A 239 8.47 22.78 -11.56
N ALA A 240 7.41 23.29 -12.18
CA ALA A 240 7.45 23.73 -13.59
C ALA A 240 8.45 24.89 -13.82
N GLN A 241 8.50 25.87 -12.90
CA GLN A 241 9.48 26.98 -12.96
C GLN A 241 10.93 26.47 -12.83
N ALA A 242 11.14 25.39 -12.08
CA ALA A 242 12.44 24.74 -11.95
C ALA A 242 12.75 23.75 -13.09
N ASN A 243 11.91 23.67 -14.14
CA ASN A 243 11.96 22.67 -15.21
C ASN A 243 11.96 21.21 -14.69
N GLY A 244 11.41 20.97 -13.50
CA GLY A 244 11.33 19.67 -12.88
C GLY A 244 10.18 18.82 -13.41
N ARG A 245 10.14 17.58 -12.96
CA ARG A 245 9.06 16.62 -13.24
C ARG A 245 8.17 16.50 -12.01
N TRP A 246 6.95 17.03 -12.12
CA TRP A 246 5.98 16.94 -11.03
C TRP A 246 5.41 15.55 -10.87
N ILE A 247 5.43 15.03 -9.64
CA ILE A 247 4.77 13.79 -9.23
C ILE A 247 3.83 14.11 -8.09
N ARG A 248 2.53 14.06 -8.36
CA ARG A 248 1.49 14.37 -7.38
C ARG A 248 1.52 13.41 -6.21
N GLN A 249 1.73 12.13 -6.47
CA GLN A 249 1.69 11.05 -5.49
C GLN A 249 2.56 9.89 -5.96
N ILE A 250 3.47 9.44 -5.12
CA ILE A 250 4.17 8.17 -5.27
C ILE A 250 3.53 7.15 -4.33
N PHE A 251 3.60 5.88 -4.65
CA PHE A 251 3.00 4.80 -3.87
C PHE A 251 1.47 4.95 -3.67
N GLY A 252 0.86 4.03 -2.92
CA GLY A 252 -0.49 4.14 -2.40
C GLY A 252 -0.50 4.64 -0.96
N TRP A 253 -1.63 4.53 -0.31
CA TRP A 253 -1.77 4.76 1.11
C TRP A 253 -0.97 3.75 1.92
N MET A 254 -0.41 4.19 3.04
CA MET A 254 0.41 3.38 3.94
C MET A 254 -0.01 3.59 5.37
N VAL A 255 0.09 2.52 6.19
CA VAL A 255 -0.08 2.58 7.64
C VAL A 255 0.96 1.68 8.29
N HIS A 256 1.65 2.22 9.30
CA HIS A 256 2.63 1.48 10.09
C HIS A 256 1.96 0.85 11.29
N VAL A 257 2.47 -0.30 11.72
CA VAL A 257 2.02 -1.01 12.90
C VAL A 257 3.18 -1.72 13.58
N TYR A 258 3.26 -1.58 14.90
CA TYR A 258 4.35 -2.08 15.73
C TYR A 258 3.80 -3.10 16.76
N PRO A 259 3.50 -4.35 16.33
CA PRO A 259 2.76 -5.32 17.13
C PRO A 259 3.53 -5.84 18.35
N PHE A 260 4.81 -5.50 18.48
CA PHE A 260 5.65 -5.90 19.61
C PHE A 260 5.79 -4.80 20.69
N GLN A 261 5.13 -3.66 20.48
CA GLN A 261 5.07 -2.59 21.47
C GLN A 261 4.14 -2.97 22.62
N THR A 262 4.58 -2.67 23.84
CA THR A 262 3.76 -2.87 25.05
C THR A 262 2.90 -1.67 25.40
N ASP A 263 3.26 -0.50 24.87
CA ASP A 263 2.51 0.74 25.01
C ASP A 263 1.47 0.80 23.85
N PRO A 264 0.16 0.79 24.17
CA PRO A 264 -0.89 0.81 23.14
C PRO A 264 -0.79 2.02 22.20
N ASP A 265 -0.37 3.17 22.71
CA ASP A 265 -0.26 4.41 21.94
C ASP A 265 0.87 4.34 20.88
N LYS A 266 1.79 3.38 21.05
CA LYS A 266 2.90 3.15 20.11
C LYS A 266 2.65 2.05 19.09
N VAL A 267 1.56 1.30 19.23
CA VAL A 267 1.24 0.21 18.31
C VAL A 267 0.93 0.74 16.92
N TRP A 268 0.21 1.86 16.84
CA TRP A 268 -0.19 2.52 15.60
C TRP A 268 0.48 3.89 15.42
N ALA A 269 1.59 4.11 16.11
CA ALA A 269 2.30 5.38 16.02
C ALA A 269 2.95 5.60 14.65
N HIS A 270 2.97 6.86 14.27
CA HIS A 270 3.76 7.37 13.15
C HIS A 270 5.03 7.99 13.65
#